data_29a2bbd3e8be7779dbad26b437b3b49a
#
_entry.id   29a2bbd3e8be7779dbad26b437b3b49a
#
_cell.length_a   1.000
_cell.length_b   1.000
_cell.length_c   1.000
_cell.angle_alpha   90.00
_cell.angle_beta   90.00
_cell.angle_gamma   90.00
#
_symmetry.space_group_name_H-M   'P 1'
#
loop_
_entity.id
_entity.type
_entity.pdbx_description
1 polymer ?
#
loop_
_entity_poly.entity_id
_entity_poly.type
_entity_poly.pdbx_seq_one_letter_code
_entity_poly.pdbx_strand_id
1 'polypeptide(L)'
;MKNYIQLSHEFVKWKHKINNVNRYYTNTPLLDLLWDNKDLLEYNVLRGESFFRGRIFDLDDVVSTNNEYINWVDSREEIFQGYDKKASGAPPRKSAAEGRLNGQGISFLYTCNNERTVIYELRPTRNEKISIAEFSTKRI
;
A
#
# COMPACT_ATOMS: atom_id res chain seq x y z
N MET A 1 -14.34 -0.01 -27.60
CA MET A 1 -14.30 -1.38 -27.02
C MET A 1 -13.03 -2.16 -27.37
N LYS A 2 -12.51 -2.13 -28.62
CA LYS A 2 -11.25 -2.82 -29.00
C LYS A 2 -10.01 -2.38 -28.18
N ASN A 3 -9.92 -1.13 -27.79
CA ASN A 3 -8.73 -0.60 -27.06
C ASN A 3 -8.58 -1.16 -25.63
N TYR A 4 -9.69 -1.45 -24.93
CA TYR A 4 -9.61 -2.00 -23.57
C TYR A 4 -9.11 -3.44 -23.53
N ILE A 5 -9.53 -4.26 -24.50
CA ILE A 5 -9.07 -5.67 -24.59
C ILE A 5 -7.59 -5.72 -24.93
N GLN A 6 -7.12 -4.86 -25.81
CA GLN A 6 -5.71 -4.77 -26.17
C GLN A 6 -4.85 -4.31 -24.98
N LEU A 7 -5.29 -3.28 -24.24
CA LEU A 7 -4.64 -2.79 -23.03
C LEU A 7 -4.54 -3.86 -21.94
N SER A 8 -5.62 -4.60 -21.70
CA SER A 8 -5.60 -5.67 -20.68
C SER A 8 -4.62 -6.79 -21.06
N HIS A 9 -4.51 -7.14 -22.33
CA HIS A 9 -3.57 -8.15 -22.81
C HIS A 9 -2.11 -7.69 -22.68
N GLU A 10 -1.81 -6.45 -23.04
CA GLU A 10 -0.46 -5.87 -22.89
C GLU A 10 -0.07 -5.75 -21.41
N PHE A 11 -1.01 -5.40 -20.52
CA PHE A 11 -0.78 -5.38 -19.08
C PHE A 11 -0.43 -6.76 -18.53
N VAL A 12 -1.14 -7.81 -18.92
CA VAL A 12 -0.87 -9.18 -18.49
C VAL A 12 0.52 -9.64 -18.97
N LYS A 13 0.88 -9.35 -20.23
CA LYS A 13 2.21 -9.63 -20.77
C LYS A 13 3.31 -8.89 -20.01
N TRP A 14 3.10 -7.61 -19.73
CA TRP A 14 4.04 -6.78 -18.98
C TRP A 14 4.23 -7.32 -17.56
N LYS A 15 3.14 -7.63 -16.85
CA LYS A 15 3.19 -8.22 -15.51
C LYS A 15 3.96 -9.53 -15.50
N HIS A 16 3.70 -10.41 -16.46
CA HIS A 16 4.44 -11.68 -16.58
C HIS A 16 5.94 -11.44 -16.79
N LYS A 17 6.33 -10.52 -17.66
CA LYS A 17 7.74 -10.20 -17.91
C LYS A 17 8.45 -9.65 -16.68
N ILE A 18 7.83 -8.72 -15.96
CA ILE A 18 8.41 -8.15 -14.74
C ILE A 18 8.61 -9.21 -13.67
N ASN A 19 7.65 -10.10 -13.49
CA ASN A 19 7.71 -11.08 -12.42
C ASN A 19 8.62 -12.27 -12.72
N ASN A 20 8.68 -12.69 -13.98
CA ASN A 20 9.29 -13.99 -14.33
C ASN A 20 10.52 -13.88 -15.23
N VAL A 21 10.73 -12.75 -15.89
CA VAL A 21 11.83 -12.61 -16.88
C VAL A 21 12.83 -11.55 -16.43
N ASN A 22 12.38 -10.29 -16.32
CA ASN A 22 13.24 -9.19 -15.92
C ASN A 22 12.41 -8.08 -15.29
N ARG A 23 12.58 -7.86 -14.00
CA ARG A 23 11.86 -6.82 -13.24
C ARG A 23 12.20 -5.38 -13.66
N TYR A 24 13.27 -5.18 -14.36
CA TYR A 24 13.69 -3.87 -14.90
C TYR A 24 13.32 -3.68 -16.38
N TYR A 25 12.44 -4.54 -16.90
CA TYR A 25 12.00 -4.46 -18.28
C TYR A 25 11.10 -3.24 -18.50
N THR A 26 11.65 -2.24 -19.18
CA THR A 26 11.00 -0.94 -19.39
C THR A 26 10.49 -0.70 -20.81
N ASN A 27 10.95 -1.52 -21.78
CA ASN A 27 10.59 -1.32 -23.18
C ASN A 27 9.33 -2.15 -23.53
N THR A 28 8.16 -1.58 -23.36
CA THR A 28 6.88 -2.22 -23.69
C THR A 28 5.88 -1.21 -24.27
N PRO A 29 5.01 -1.65 -25.19
CA PRO A 29 3.94 -0.80 -25.73
C PRO A 29 3.02 -0.20 -24.65
N LEU A 30 2.89 -0.88 -23.50
CA LEU A 30 2.13 -0.36 -22.36
C LEU A 30 2.80 0.88 -21.76
N LEU A 31 4.11 0.84 -21.55
CA LEU A 31 4.85 1.97 -20.99
C LEU A 31 4.92 3.14 -21.98
N ASP A 32 5.07 2.86 -23.27
CA ASP A 32 5.01 3.88 -24.32
C ASP A 32 3.65 4.58 -24.29
N LEU A 33 2.55 3.81 -24.20
CA LEU A 33 1.20 4.37 -24.10
C LEU A 33 0.99 5.22 -22.85
N LEU A 34 1.51 4.77 -21.69
CA LEU A 34 1.43 5.54 -20.45
C LEU A 34 2.25 6.83 -20.55
N TRP A 35 3.42 6.76 -21.19
CA TRP A 35 4.28 7.93 -21.39
C TRP A 35 3.67 8.95 -22.33
N ASP A 36 3.06 8.50 -23.43
CA ASP A 36 2.35 9.36 -24.40
C ASP A 36 1.14 10.06 -23.80
N ASN A 37 0.57 9.49 -22.73
CA ASN A 37 -0.60 10.04 -22.02
C ASN A 37 -0.24 10.54 -20.61
N LYS A 38 1.03 10.83 -20.33
CA LYS A 38 1.50 11.23 -18.98
C LYS A 38 0.73 12.42 -18.42
N ASP A 39 0.41 13.41 -19.25
CA ASP A 39 -0.28 14.64 -18.82
C ASP A 39 -1.69 14.35 -18.25
N LEU A 40 -2.32 13.25 -18.67
CA LEU A 40 -3.59 12.77 -18.11
C LEU A 40 -3.44 11.99 -16.81
N LEU A 41 -2.23 11.51 -16.53
CA LEU A 41 -1.90 10.66 -15.40
C LEU A 41 -1.14 11.43 -14.31
N GLU A 42 -0.65 12.63 -14.63
CA GLU A 42 0.06 13.47 -13.68
C GLU A 42 -0.90 14.03 -12.63
N TYR A 43 -0.53 13.85 -11.38
CA TYR A 43 -1.18 14.47 -10.24
C TYR A 43 -0.14 15.25 -9.44
N ASN A 44 -0.36 16.55 -9.29
CA ASN A 44 0.52 17.42 -8.52
C ASN A 44 0.23 17.26 -7.02
N VAL A 45 1.10 16.54 -6.33
CA VAL A 45 1.03 16.40 -4.88
C VAL A 45 1.47 17.70 -4.21
N LEU A 46 0.60 18.33 -3.45
CA LEU A 46 0.91 19.57 -2.74
C LEU A 46 1.64 19.31 -1.42
N ARG A 47 2.45 20.29 -0.99
CA ARG A 47 3.06 20.23 0.34
C ARG A 47 1.99 20.27 1.42
N GLY A 48 2.08 19.38 2.40
CA GLY A 48 1.12 19.24 3.49
C GLY A 48 -0.09 18.39 3.12
N GLU A 49 -0.14 17.84 1.90
CA GLU A 49 -1.21 16.92 1.52
C GLU A 49 -1.12 15.63 2.32
N SER A 50 -2.27 15.17 2.82
CA SER A 50 -2.36 13.98 3.67
C SER A 50 -2.74 12.75 2.87
N PHE A 51 -2.06 11.64 3.18
CA PHE A 51 -2.33 10.31 2.66
C PHE A 51 -2.47 9.33 3.81
N PHE A 52 -3.31 8.32 3.64
CA PHE A 52 -3.67 7.39 4.69
C PHE A 52 -3.30 5.97 4.30
N ARG A 53 -2.80 5.22 5.27
CA ARG A 53 -2.55 3.79 5.13
C ARG A 53 -3.11 3.05 6.32
N GLY A 54 -3.82 1.96 6.05
CA GLY A 54 -4.31 1.06 7.08
C GLY A 54 -3.59 -0.27 7.11
N ARG A 55 -3.60 -0.88 8.27
CA ARG A 55 -3.23 -2.28 8.48
C ARG A 55 -4.23 -2.91 9.43
N ILE A 56 -4.66 -4.12 9.12
CA ILE A 56 -5.41 -4.93 10.07
C ILE A 56 -4.45 -5.34 11.17
N PHE A 57 -4.89 -5.26 12.42
CA PHE A 57 -4.12 -5.72 13.57
C PHE A 57 -4.00 -7.23 13.51
N ASP A 58 -2.76 -7.70 13.50
CA ASP A 58 -2.45 -9.09 13.76
C ASP A 58 -2.17 -9.25 15.26
N LEU A 59 -2.90 -10.12 15.92
CA LEU A 59 -2.68 -10.39 17.34
C LEU A 59 -1.26 -10.93 17.60
N ASP A 60 -0.68 -11.64 16.64
CA ASP A 60 0.69 -12.16 16.72
C ASP A 60 1.73 -11.03 16.63
N ASP A 61 1.45 -9.95 15.88
CA ASP A 61 2.31 -8.75 15.83
C ASP A 61 2.34 -8.03 17.20
N VAL A 62 1.23 -8.06 17.95
CA VAL A 62 1.13 -7.42 19.28
C VAL A 62 1.96 -8.15 20.32
N VAL A 63 2.04 -9.47 20.23
CA VAL A 63 2.81 -10.31 21.17
C VAL A 63 4.33 -10.22 20.91
N SER A 64 4.75 -9.95 19.67
CA SER A 64 6.15 -9.90 19.27
C SER A 64 6.85 -8.56 19.54
N THR A 65 6.10 -7.47 19.68
CA THR A 65 6.62 -6.16 20.08
C THR A 65 6.50 -6.01 21.59
N ASN A 66 7.54 -6.41 22.33
CA ASN A 66 7.78 -6.18 23.76
C ASN A 66 6.67 -5.45 24.53
N ASN A 67 6.04 -6.16 25.41
CA ASN A 67 5.26 -5.87 26.62
C ASN A 67 5.08 -4.42 27.17
N GLU A 68 5.57 -3.39 26.52
CA GLU A 68 5.41 -2.00 26.98
C GLU A 68 4.12 -1.31 26.50
N TYR A 69 3.38 -1.93 25.58
CA TYR A 69 2.19 -1.31 24.99
C TYR A 69 0.84 -1.90 25.42
N ILE A 70 0.86 -2.93 26.26
CA ILE A 70 -0.36 -3.42 26.93
C ILE A 70 -0.34 -2.94 28.37
N ASN A 71 -0.63 -1.68 28.58
CA ASN A 71 -1.01 -1.22 29.91
C ASN A 71 -2.40 -1.79 30.19
N TRP A 72 -2.46 -2.81 31.04
CA TRP A 72 -3.69 -3.29 31.65
C TRP A 72 -4.24 -2.19 32.56
N VAL A 73 -4.98 -1.27 31.98
CA VAL A 73 -5.81 -0.36 32.74
C VAL A 73 -7.16 -1.04 32.89
N ASP A 74 -7.36 -1.52 34.12
CA ASP A 74 -8.63 -1.95 34.72
C ASP A 74 -9.71 -2.43 33.75
N SER A 75 -9.80 -3.68 33.63
CA SER A 75 -10.84 -4.65 33.20
C SER A 75 -12.02 -4.28 32.31
N ARG A 76 -12.16 -3.07 31.76
CA ARG A 76 -13.32 -2.69 30.91
C ARG A 76 -13.06 -1.95 29.62
N GLU A 77 -11.88 -1.40 29.39
CA GLU A 77 -11.53 -0.74 28.13
C GLU A 77 -10.14 -1.20 27.67
N GLU A 78 -10.10 -2.11 26.71
CA GLU A 78 -8.86 -2.44 25.99
C GLU A 78 -8.47 -1.23 25.14
N ILE A 79 -7.49 -0.46 25.58
CA ILE A 79 -6.91 0.63 24.78
C ILE A 79 -5.97 0.01 23.77
N PHE A 80 -6.40 -0.07 22.51
CA PHE A 80 -5.55 -0.50 21.42
C PHE A 80 -4.75 0.68 20.88
N GLN A 81 -3.44 0.61 21.05
CA GLN A 81 -2.54 1.56 20.40
C GLN A 81 -2.27 1.12 18.96
N GLY A 82 -2.36 2.05 17.99
CA GLY A 82 -2.04 1.78 16.60
C GLY A 82 -0.57 1.44 16.39
N TYR A 83 -0.22 0.96 15.21
CA TYR A 83 1.18 0.71 14.83
C TYR A 83 1.99 2.00 14.87
N ASP A 84 3.24 1.90 15.31
CA ASP A 84 4.19 3.00 15.32
C ASP A 84 4.56 3.48 13.89
N LYS A 85 5.32 4.55 13.79
CA LYS A 85 5.78 5.13 12.53
C LYS A 85 6.53 4.13 11.65
N LYS A 86 7.32 3.24 12.24
CA LYS A 86 8.13 2.26 11.51
C LYS A 86 7.26 1.15 10.96
N ALA A 87 6.37 0.61 11.78
CA ALA A 87 5.45 -0.46 11.40
C ALA A 87 4.37 0.02 10.42
N SER A 88 3.98 1.31 10.48
CA SER A 88 3.06 1.92 9.52
C SER A 88 3.70 2.23 8.17
N GLY A 89 5.02 2.27 8.07
CA GLY A 89 5.77 2.54 6.84
C GLY A 89 5.64 1.45 5.77
N ALA A 90 6.36 1.62 4.65
CA ALA A 90 6.44 0.58 3.62
C ALA A 90 7.03 -0.71 4.21
N PRO A 91 6.55 -1.89 3.77
CA PRO A 91 7.05 -3.16 4.28
C PRO A 91 8.55 -3.32 3.99
N PRO A 92 9.33 -3.98 4.87
CA PRO A 92 10.71 -4.30 4.56
C PRO A 92 10.82 -5.12 3.27
N ARG A 93 11.88 -4.92 2.49
CA ARG A 93 12.07 -5.62 1.19
C ARG A 93 11.94 -7.15 1.31
N LYS A 94 12.40 -7.73 2.42
CA LYS A 94 12.33 -9.18 2.65
C LYS A 94 10.90 -9.71 2.80
N SER A 95 9.98 -8.89 3.31
CA SER A 95 8.57 -9.22 3.52
C SER A 95 7.63 -8.52 2.52
N ALA A 96 8.18 -7.77 1.56
CA ALA A 96 7.38 -7.11 0.54
C ALA A 96 6.80 -8.15 -0.43
N ALA A 97 5.51 -8.42 -0.29
CA ALA A 97 4.76 -9.26 -1.21
C ALA A 97 4.54 -8.57 -2.55
N GLU A 98 4.21 -9.36 -3.57
CA GLU A 98 3.75 -8.84 -4.85
C GLU A 98 2.47 -8.01 -4.65
N GLY A 99 2.44 -6.80 -5.22
CA GLY A 99 1.31 -5.90 -5.21
C GLY A 99 0.83 -5.56 -6.62
N ARG A 100 -0.07 -4.58 -6.72
CA ARG A 100 -0.63 -4.13 -8.01
C ARG A 100 0.44 -3.57 -8.95
N LEU A 101 1.43 -2.85 -8.42
CA LEU A 101 2.46 -2.13 -9.18
C LEU A 101 3.89 -2.56 -8.84
N ASN A 102 4.07 -3.57 -7.99
CA ASN A 102 5.40 -4.06 -7.61
C ASN A 102 5.47 -5.57 -7.66
N GLY A 103 6.62 -6.07 -8.06
CA GLY A 103 6.96 -7.48 -7.90
C GLY A 103 7.41 -7.80 -6.47
N GLN A 104 7.51 -9.08 -6.15
CA GLN A 104 8.00 -9.56 -4.86
C GLN A 104 9.39 -8.98 -4.52
N GLY A 105 9.56 -8.52 -3.29
CA GLY A 105 10.80 -7.91 -2.79
C GLY A 105 10.99 -6.44 -3.18
N ILE A 106 10.05 -5.83 -3.90
CA ILE A 106 10.04 -4.39 -4.17
C ILE A 106 9.09 -3.73 -3.17
N SER A 107 9.63 -2.92 -2.28
CA SER A 107 8.87 -2.27 -1.21
C SER A 107 8.23 -0.97 -1.70
N PHE A 108 6.91 -0.94 -1.74
CA PHE A 108 6.11 0.26 -2.03
C PHE A 108 5.25 0.64 -0.84
N LEU A 109 5.07 1.94 -0.64
CA LEU A 109 4.10 2.47 0.30
C LEU A 109 2.80 2.76 -0.45
N TYR A 110 1.82 1.87 -0.29
CA TYR A 110 0.48 2.10 -0.81
C TYR A 110 -0.32 2.94 0.18
N THR A 111 -0.89 4.03 -0.32
CA THR A 111 -1.69 4.96 0.47
C THR A 111 -2.99 5.31 -0.25
N CYS A 112 -3.96 5.83 0.49
CA CYS A 112 -5.21 6.37 -0.01
C CYS A 112 -5.29 7.87 0.31
N ASN A 113 -6.11 8.61 -0.42
CA ASN A 113 -6.32 10.03 -0.18
C ASN A 113 -7.31 10.32 0.97
N ASN A 114 -7.98 9.30 1.52
CA ASN A 114 -8.84 9.43 2.69
C ASN A 114 -8.96 8.10 3.47
N GLU A 115 -9.31 8.21 4.75
CA GLU A 115 -9.44 7.06 5.65
C GLU A 115 -10.54 6.07 5.24
N ARG A 116 -11.63 6.58 4.70
CA ARG A 116 -12.75 5.75 4.26
C ARG A 116 -12.35 4.76 3.18
N THR A 117 -11.54 5.23 2.23
CA THR A 117 -10.99 4.37 1.17
C THR A 117 -10.09 3.29 1.76
N VAL A 118 -9.31 3.60 2.79
CA VAL A 118 -8.49 2.60 3.51
C VAL A 118 -9.34 1.47 4.07
N ILE A 119 -10.45 1.80 4.73
CA ILE A 119 -11.37 0.80 5.30
C ILE A 119 -11.97 -0.09 4.20
N TYR A 120 -12.41 0.52 3.09
CA TYR A 120 -12.97 -0.23 1.96
C TYR A 120 -11.95 -1.14 1.26
N GLU A 121 -10.70 -0.72 1.18
CA GLU A 121 -9.62 -1.54 0.60
C GLU A 121 -9.25 -2.73 1.49
N LEU A 122 -9.19 -2.53 2.80
CA LEU A 122 -8.83 -3.57 3.76
C LEU A 122 -9.95 -4.58 3.99
N ARG A 123 -11.23 -4.15 3.85
CA ARG A 123 -12.43 -4.99 4.06
C ARG A 123 -12.38 -5.76 5.37
N PRO A 124 -12.17 -5.11 6.51
CA PRO A 124 -12.05 -5.80 7.78
C PRO A 124 -13.33 -6.56 8.11
N THR A 125 -13.20 -7.68 8.75
CA THR A 125 -14.33 -8.38 9.34
C THR A 125 -14.82 -7.65 10.61
N ARG A 126 -16.00 -8.04 11.12
CA ARG A 126 -16.64 -7.34 12.24
C ARG A 126 -15.78 -7.21 13.50
N ASN A 127 -14.88 -8.17 13.73
CA ASN A 127 -14.06 -8.23 14.94
C ASN A 127 -12.61 -7.77 14.72
N GLU A 128 -12.22 -7.44 13.49
CA GLU A 128 -10.87 -6.99 13.20
C GLU A 128 -10.71 -5.51 13.53
N LYS A 129 -9.58 -5.19 14.12
CA LYS A 129 -9.16 -3.81 14.42
C LYS A 129 -8.21 -3.33 13.33
N ILE A 130 -8.31 -2.05 13.00
CA ILE A 130 -7.49 -1.43 11.98
C ILE A 130 -6.66 -0.32 12.61
N SER A 131 -5.36 -0.32 12.33
CA SER A 131 -4.51 0.83 12.57
C SER A 131 -4.44 1.68 11.30
N ILE A 132 -4.82 2.96 11.38
CA ILE A 132 -4.73 3.91 10.28
C ILE A 132 -3.63 4.92 10.61
N ALA A 133 -2.66 5.06 9.71
CA ALA A 133 -1.60 6.03 9.80
C ALA A 133 -1.79 7.13 8.75
N GLU A 134 -1.62 8.37 9.17
CA GLU A 134 -1.59 9.53 8.32
C GLU A 134 -0.14 9.88 7.93
N PHE A 135 0.09 10.17 6.67
CA PHE A 135 1.35 10.62 6.10
C PHE A 135 1.14 11.99 5.48
N SER A 136 1.97 12.95 5.84
CA SER A 136 1.95 14.28 5.22
C SER A 136 3.18 14.50 4.36
N THR A 137 2.98 15.06 3.18
CA THR A 137 4.06 15.40 2.25
C THR A 137 4.87 16.57 2.80
N LYS A 138 6.20 16.42 2.88
CA LYS A 138 7.10 17.47 3.42
C LYS A 138 7.77 18.29 2.35
N ARG A 139 8.12 17.68 1.22
CA ARG A 139 8.77 18.31 0.07
C ARG A 139 8.18 17.76 -1.22
N ILE A 140 8.10 18.59 -2.20
CA ILE A 140 7.89 18.26 -3.61
C ILE A 140 9.26 18.23 -4.27
#